data_2446f7597b90bcd2f7b47f7dc2ff3194
#
_entry.id   2446f7597b90bcd2f7b47f7dc2ff3194
#
_cell.length_a   1.000
_cell.length_b   1.000
_cell.length_c   1.000
_cell.angle_alpha   90.00
_cell.angle_beta   90.00
_cell.angle_gamma   90.00
#
_symmetry.space_group_name_H-M   'P 1'
#
loop_
_entity.id
_entity.type
_entity.pdbx_description
1 polymer ?
#
loop_
_entity_poly.entity_id
_entity_poly.type
_entity_poly.pdbx_seq_one_letter_code
_entity_poly.pdbx_strand_id
1 'polypeptide(L)'
;MSIDQGKYICAYTDFGFKRLFGSELNKDILISFLNSFLNLKDKIVGLSYLSLEQLGDLVTDRDAIFYVYCKTSDDAYIIVEMQNAAQNYFKDRSIFYSSFAIRNLAPKGVWDYQLKAVYTIGILNFVLEKDSEPYRHEVVLYDKVTNCQFYDKLAYYYFELPKFTKTEDELETIQDKWMYAIKNLSALNDKPVVLKEQVFTRLFRIAEIAKFSEKEKFAYQGSLKKMWDNSAVLEKSYTDGRNDGKAEGKVEGKTEERLSIAKNLKEIGISPKDIFKATGLKEGEY
;
A
#
# COMPACT_ATOMS: atom_id res chain seq x y z
N MET A 1 -10.43 12.86 -25.50
CA MET A 1 -10.81 13.43 -24.20
C MET A 1 -9.57 14.04 -23.58
N SER A 2 -9.54 15.36 -23.40
CA SER A 2 -8.51 16.01 -22.59
C SER A 2 -8.73 15.52 -21.15
N ILE A 3 -7.79 14.78 -20.62
CA ILE A 3 -7.77 14.40 -19.22
C ILE A 3 -7.59 15.73 -18.47
N ASP A 4 -8.60 16.13 -17.71
CA ASP A 4 -8.52 17.30 -16.84
C ASP A 4 -7.43 17.01 -15.81
N GLN A 5 -6.20 17.40 -16.13
CA GLN A 5 -5.05 17.21 -15.26
C GLN A 5 -5.04 18.39 -14.30
N GLY A 6 -5.19 18.11 -13.00
CA GLY A 6 -4.96 19.11 -11.97
C GLY A 6 -3.60 19.82 -12.15
N LYS A 7 -3.36 20.88 -11.39
CA LYS A 7 -2.10 21.66 -11.45
C LYS A 7 -0.87 20.83 -11.12
N TYR A 8 -1.02 19.85 -10.23
CA TYR A 8 0.08 19.03 -9.71
C TYR A 8 -0.10 17.54 -10.03
N ILE A 9 1.02 16.82 -10.05
CA ILE A 9 1.04 15.36 -10.30
C ILE A 9 0.35 14.57 -9.20
N CYS A 10 -0.17 13.41 -9.57
CA CYS A 10 -0.60 12.39 -8.63
C CYS A 10 0.62 11.63 -8.08
N ALA A 11 0.83 11.70 -6.77
CA ALA A 11 1.97 11.06 -6.09
C ALA A 11 1.93 9.52 -6.15
N TYR A 12 0.74 8.92 -6.37
CA TYR A 12 0.56 7.45 -6.42
C TYR A 12 0.87 6.83 -7.77
N THR A 13 1.28 7.62 -8.76
CA THR A 13 1.76 7.10 -10.04
C THR A 13 3.25 6.81 -9.97
N ASP A 14 3.75 5.89 -10.82
CA ASP A 14 5.18 5.59 -10.91
C ASP A 14 5.99 6.85 -11.23
N PHE A 15 5.54 7.62 -12.21
CA PHE A 15 6.17 8.89 -12.56
C PHE A 15 6.16 9.86 -11.38
N GLY A 16 5.01 10.04 -10.73
CA GLY A 16 4.86 10.96 -9.61
C GLY A 16 5.78 10.61 -8.44
N PHE A 17 5.79 9.36 -8.02
CA PHE A 17 6.64 8.90 -6.94
C PHE A 17 8.13 9.08 -7.24
N LYS A 18 8.57 8.64 -8.42
CA LYS A 18 9.96 8.79 -8.84
C LYS A 18 10.38 10.25 -9.01
N ARG A 19 9.47 11.10 -9.48
CA ARG A 19 9.70 12.53 -9.60
C ARG A 19 9.94 13.20 -8.26
N LEU A 20 9.14 12.83 -7.25
CA LEU A 20 9.21 13.41 -5.92
C LEU A 20 10.41 12.88 -5.13
N PHE A 21 10.65 11.58 -5.16
CA PHE A 21 11.54 10.88 -4.22
C PHE A 21 12.72 10.16 -4.87
N GLY A 22 12.70 9.91 -6.17
CA GLY A 22 13.67 9.04 -6.86
C GLY A 22 14.84 9.78 -7.54
N SER A 23 15.07 11.06 -7.25
CA SER A 23 16.08 11.87 -7.93
C SER A 23 17.12 12.44 -6.97
N GLU A 24 18.40 12.37 -7.33
CA GLU A 24 19.50 13.03 -6.59
C GLU A 24 19.24 14.52 -6.35
N LEU A 25 18.61 15.21 -7.31
CA LEU A 25 18.25 16.62 -7.18
C LEU A 25 17.20 16.87 -6.11
N ASN A 26 16.41 15.86 -5.71
CA ASN A 26 15.31 15.97 -4.76
C ASN A 26 15.57 15.18 -3.47
N LYS A 27 16.83 14.87 -3.21
CA LYS A 27 17.27 14.09 -2.04
C LYS A 27 16.84 14.71 -0.70
N ASP A 28 16.82 16.01 -0.60
CA ASP A 28 16.34 16.74 0.59
C ASP A 28 14.85 16.51 0.87
N ILE A 29 14.03 16.34 -0.17
CA ILE A 29 12.61 15.99 -0.06
C ILE A 29 12.47 14.60 0.55
N LEU A 30 13.24 13.62 0.03
CA LEU A 30 13.23 12.27 0.58
C LEU A 30 13.74 12.24 2.02
N ILE A 31 14.83 12.94 2.35
CA ILE A 31 15.36 13.01 3.72
C ILE A 31 14.32 13.59 4.69
N SER A 32 13.67 14.68 4.32
CA SER A 32 12.61 15.28 5.14
C SER A 32 11.43 14.33 5.35
N PHE A 33 11.02 13.64 4.28
CA PHE A 33 9.99 12.62 4.34
C PHE A 33 10.39 11.50 5.29
N LEU A 34 11.54 10.87 5.10
CA LEU A 34 12.04 9.79 5.95
C LEU A 34 12.12 10.17 7.42
N ASN A 35 12.67 11.35 7.71
CA ASN A 35 12.77 11.86 9.08
C ASN A 35 11.42 12.14 9.75
N SER A 36 10.35 12.32 8.98
CA SER A 36 8.99 12.49 9.52
C SER A 36 8.26 11.18 9.77
N PHE A 37 8.68 10.11 9.09
CA PHE A 37 7.99 8.81 9.15
C PHE A 37 8.75 7.77 10.01
N LEU A 38 10.08 7.86 10.03
CA LEU A 38 10.92 7.01 10.85
C LEU A 38 11.20 7.68 12.20
N ASN A 39 10.88 6.97 13.28
CA ASN A 39 11.18 7.45 14.64
C ASN A 39 12.59 7.00 15.05
N LEU A 40 13.61 7.43 14.29
CA LEU A 40 15.01 7.10 14.57
C LEU A 40 15.56 7.99 15.67
N LYS A 41 16.49 7.43 16.46
CA LYS A 41 17.21 8.18 17.51
C LYS A 41 17.97 9.37 16.92
N ASP A 42 18.67 9.14 15.81
CA ASP A 42 19.42 10.16 15.08
C ASP A 42 18.74 10.45 13.74
N LYS A 43 18.70 11.74 13.38
CA LYS A 43 18.09 12.14 12.11
C LYS A 43 18.99 11.76 10.93
N ILE A 44 18.36 11.34 9.85
CA ILE A 44 19.01 11.15 8.56
C ILE A 44 19.45 12.51 8.05
N VAL A 45 20.75 12.69 7.87
CA VAL A 45 21.36 13.93 7.36
C VAL A 45 21.83 13.76 5.91
N GLY A 46 21.99 12.53 5.43
CA GLY A 46 22.40 12.21 4.08
C GLY A 46 21.97 10.82 3.67
N LEU A 47 21.83 10.62 2.36
CA LEU A 47 21.57 9.30 1.77
C LEU A 47 22.17 9.19 0.36
N SER A 48 22.34 7.98 -0.11
CA SER A 48 22.66 7.63 -1.49
C SER A 48 21.63 6.65 -2.03
N TYR A 49 21.21 6.86 -3.29
CA TYR A 49 20.32 5.91 -3.96
C TYR A 49 21.08 4.65 -4.37
N LEU A 50 20.40 3.53 -4.27
CA LEU A 50 20.91 2.22 -4.66
C LEU A 50 20.11 1.69 -5.85
N SER A 51 20.72 0.80 -6.66
CA SER A 51 20.01 0.15 -7.76
C SER A 51 18.93 -0.81 -7.22
N LEU A 52 17.74 -0.76 -7.81
CA LEU A 52 16.66 -1.69 -7.51
C LEU A 52 16.98 -3.14 -7.92
N GLU A 53 17.89 -3.34 -8.88
CA GLU A 53 18.40 -4.67 -9.25
C GLU A 53 19.01 -5.40 -8.05
N GLN A 54 19.53 -4.66 -7.06
CA GLN A 54 20.03 -5.23 -5.82
C GLN A 54 18.93 -5.85 -4.94
N LEU A 55 17.67 -5.49 -5.18
CA LEU A 55 16.51 -6.11 -4.51
C LEU A 55 15.99 -7.37 -5.24
N GLY A 56 16.68 -7.80 -6.31
CA GLY A 56 16.38 -8.99 -7.10
C GLY A 56 15.62 -8.70 -8.39
N ASP A 57 15.84 -9.53 -9.41
CA ASP A 57 15.27 -9.36 -10.75
C ASP A 57 13.73 -9.36 -10.79
N LEU A 58 13.10 -9.97 -9.78
CA LEU A 58 11.64 -10.06 -9.66
C LEU A 58 10.96 -8.73 -9.33
N VAL A 59 11.71 -7.72 -8.87
CA VAL A 59 11.16 -6.39 -8.55
C VAL A 59 10.85 -5.60 -9.82
N THR A 60 11.58 -5.83 -10.89
CA THR A 60 11.45 -5.10 -12.16
C THR A 60 10.23 -5.53 -12.99
N ASP A 61 9.72 -6.75 -12.79
CA ASP A 61 8.65 -7.34 -13.61
C ASP A 61 7.23 -7.08 -13.09
N ARG A 62 7.05 -6.43 -11.93
CA ARG A 62 5.73 -6.22 -11.31
C ARG A 62 5.28 -4.77 -11.38
N ASP A 63 4.43 -4.53 -12.31
CA ASP A 63 3.93 -3.25 -12.81
C ASP A 63 3.20 -2.30 -11.84
N ALA A 64 3.04 -2.64 -10.55
CA ALA A 64 2.19 -1.89 -9.63
C ALA A 64 2.88 -1.33 -8.39
N ILE A 65 4.21 -1.45 -8.28
CA ILE A 65 4.94 -1.12 -7.06
C ILE A 65 6.09 -0.19 -7.39
N PHE A 66 6.15 0.93 -6.67
CA PHE A 66 7.16 1.96 -6.87
C PHE A 66 8.09 1.98 -5.68
N TYR A 67 9.38 1.75 -5.93
CA TYR A 67 10.39 1.68 -4.89
C TYR A 67 11.43 2.77 -5.03
N VAL A 68 11.84 3.29 -3.88
CA VAL A 68 13.13 3.94 -3.72
C VAL A 68 13.95 3.11 -2.75
N TYR A 69 15.12 2.68 -3.16
CA TYR A 69 16.07 1.98 -2.31
C TYR A 69 17.26 2.89 -2.06
N CYS A 70 17.57 3.14 -0.81
CA CYS A 70 18.66 4.05 -0.45
C CYS A 70 19.39 3.58 0.81
N LYS A 71 20.59 4.12 0.99
CA LYS A 71 21.46 3.91 2.15
C LYS A 71 21.74 5.28 2.79
N THR A 72 21.56 5.39 4.09
CA THR A 72 21.86 6.59 4.87
C THR A 72 23.36 6.73 5.11
N SER A 73 23.79 7.92 5.55
CA SER A 73 25.16 8.17 6.00
C SER A 73 25.60 7.26 7.15
N ASP A 74 24.67 6.79 7.97
CA ASP A 74 24.92 5.89 9.11
C ASP A 74 24.77 4.40 8.75
N ASP A 75 24.85 4.12 7.45
CA ASP A 75 24.78 2.76 6.91
C ASP A 75 23.44 2.03 7.11
N ALA A 76 22.34 2.71 7.45
CA ALA A 76 21.02 2.09 7.41
C ALA A 76 20.50 1.99 5.97
N TYR A 77 19.82 0.90 5.67
CA TYR A 77 19.20 0.67 4.37
C TYR A 77 17.70 0.91 4.46
N ILE A 78 17.17 1.66 3.51
CA ILE A 78 15.76 2.04 3.53
C ILE A 78 15.13 1.70 2.18
N ILE A 79 14.03 0.98 2.25
CA ILE A 79 13.14 0.69 1.11
C ILE A 79 11.89 1.55 1.31
N VAL A 80 11.59 2.41 0.36
CA VAL A 80 10.34 3.19 0.35
C VAL A 80 9.46 2.66 -0.77
N GLU A 81 8.29 2.20 -0.42
CA GLU A 81 7.28 1.65 -1.33
C GLU A 81 6.05 2.54 -1.34
N MET A 82 5.53 2.86 -2.53
CA MET A 82 4.21 3.45 -2.67
C MET A 82 3.32 2.50 -3.47
N GLN A 83 2.22 2.08 -2.86
CA GLN A 83 1.31 1.12 -3.47
C GLN A 83 -0.11 1.67 -3.57
N ASN A 84 -0.61 1.75 -4.80
CA ASN A 84 -1.92 2.33 -5.09
C ASN A 84 -3.09 1.39 -4.82
N ALA A 85 -2.89 0.07 -4.93
CA ALA A 85 -3.95 -0.92 -4.79
C ALA A 85 -3.53 -2.10 -3.93
N ALA A 86 -4.48 -2.63 -3.15
CA ALA A 86 -4.26 -3.84 -2.37
C ALA A 86 -3.92 -5.02 -3.29
N GLN A 87 -2.93 -5.78 -2.89
CA GLN A 87 -2.56 -7.04 -3.55
C GLN A 87 -2.56 -8.15 -2.51
N ASN A 88 -2.90 -9.37 -2.96
CA ASN A 88 -2.77 -10.54 -2.12
C ASN A 88 -1.34 -10.70 -1.62
N TYR A 89 -1.21 -11.17 -0.38
CA TYR A 89 0.09 -11.44 0.23
C TYR A 89 1.01 -10.22 0.34
N PHE A 90 0.45 -9.00 0.54
CA PHE A 90 1.23 -7.77 0.71
C PHE A 90 2.28 -7.89 1.82
N LYS A 91 1.89 -8.44 2.98
CA LYS A 91 2.79 -8.62 4.14
C LYS A 91 3.95 -9.57 3.81
N ASP A 92 3.65 -10.73 3.21
CA ASP A 92 4.66 -11.71 2.79
C ASP A 92 5.65 -11.10 1.81
N ARG A 93 5.14 -10.34 0.83
CA ARG A 93 5.95 -9.66 -0.17
C ARG A 93 6.86 -8.59 0.43
N SER A 94 6.37 -7.79 1.37
CA SER A 94 7.16 -6.77 2.04
C SER A 94 8.33 -7.39 2.83
N ILE A 95 8.07 -8.50 3.53
CA ILE A 95 9.11 -9.29 4.21
C ILE A 95 10.09 -9.88 3.20
N PHE A 96 9.58 -10.46 2.11
CA PHE A 96 10.43 -11.06 1.07
C PHE A 96 11.41 -10.04 0.48
N TYR A 97 10.95 -8.83 0.12
CA TYR A 97 11.85 -7.81 -0.44
C TYR A 97 12.84 -7.26 0.57
N SER A 98 12.49 -7.13 1.83
CA SER A 98 13.44 -6.74 2.88
C SER A 98 14.56 -7.77 3.06
N SER A 99 14.28 -9.06 2.80
CA SER A 99 15.29 -10.12 2.88
C SER A 99 16.43 -9.96 1.87
N PHE A 100 16.16 -9.40 0.69
CA PHE A 100 17.22 -9.09 -0.27
C PHE A 100 18.15 -7.98 0.24
N ALA A 101 17.60 -6.94 0.85
CA ALA A 101 18.41 -5.90 1.47
C ALA A 101 19.29 -6.50 2.57
N ILE A 102 18.74 -7.34 3.43
CA ILE A 102 19.48 -8.05 4.50
C ILE A 102 20.59 -8.92 3.89
N ARG A 103 20.27 -9.74 2.89
CA ARG A 103 21.23 -10.60 2.21
C ARG A 103 22.40 -9.81 1.61
N ASN A 104 22.11 -8.66 1.02
CA ASN A 104 23.12 -7.83 0.37
C ASN A 104 24.04 -7.11 1.36
N LEU A 105 23.72 -7.13 2.67
CA LEU A 105 24.59 -6.61 3.73
C LEU A 105 25.77 -7.55 4.04
N ALA A 106 25.67 -8.83 3.68
CA ALA A 106 26.73 -9.79 3.93
C ALA A 106 27.95 -9.49 3.06
N PRO A 107 29.12 -9.14 3.62
CA PRO A 107 30.33 -8.98 2.86
C PRO A 107 30.83 -10.34 2.35
N LYS A 108 31.67 -10.31 1.32
CA LYS A 108 32.36 -11.52 0.86
C LYS A 108 33.47 -11.87 1.85
N GLY A 109 33.57 -13.15 2.24
CA GLY A 109 34.62 -13.67 3.12
C GLY A 109 34.19 -13.85 4.57
N VAL A 110 35.16 -13.77 5.51
CA VAL A 110 34.87 -13.91 6.95
C VAL A 110 34.08 -12.70 7.44
N TRP A 111 33.00 -12.94 8.15
CA TRP A 111 32.10 -11.90 8.65
C TRP A 111 31.63 -12.25 10.07
N ASP A 112 31.49 -11.25 10.92
CA ASP A 112 31.01 -11.35 12.29
C ASP A 112 29.48 -11.36 12.45
N TYR A 113 28.75 -11.41 11.33
CA TYR A 113 27.28 -11.37 11.26
C TYR A 113 26.65 -10.06 11.79
N GLN A 114 27.41 -8.98 11.95
CA GLN A 114 26.85 -7.69 12.33
C GLN A 114 26.05 -7.07 11.17
N LEU A 115 24.73 -7.12 11.26
CA LEU A 115 23.83 -6.48 10.28
C LEU A 115 23.73 -4.97 10.52
N LYS A 116 23.59 -4.21 9.45
CA LYS A 116 23.12 -2.83 9.46
C LYS A 116 21.59 -2.81 9.53
N ALA A 117 21.02 -1.67 9.89
CA ALA A 117 19.55 -1.55 9.94
C ALA A 117 18.92 -1.59 8.55
N VAL A 118 17.77 -2.24 8.47
CA VAL A 118 16.91 -2.28 7.28
C VAL A 118 15.51 -1.82 7.68
N TYR A 119 15.06 -0.74 7.07
CA TYR A 119 13.73 -0.17 7.29
C TYR A 119 12.93 -0.20 6.00
N THR A 120 11.70 -0.67 6.08
CA THR A 120 10.75 -0.62 4.96
C THR A 120 9.63 0.34 5.29
N ILE A 121 9.37 1.30 4.40
CA ILE A 121 8.27 2.26 4.53
C ILE A 121 7.29 1.99 3.39
N GLY A 122 6.05 1.66 3.73
CA GLY A 122 4.95 1.50 2.78
C GLY A 122 3.91 2.62 2.91
N ILE A 123 3.74 3.41 1.85
CA ILE A 123 2.63 4.36 1.73
C ILE A 123 1.53 3.68 0.92
N LEU A 124 0.41 3.39 1.57
CA LEU A 124 -0.64 2.53 1.05
C LEU A 124 -1.90 3.35 0.72
N ASN A 125 -2.31 3.36 -0.54
CA ASN A 125 -3.58 3.95 -0.95
C ASN A 125 -4.75 2.94 -0.84
N PHE A 126 -4.67 2.06 0.14
CA PHE A 126 -5.70 1.10 0.50
C PHE A 126 -5.66 0.81 2.01
N VAL A 127 -6.72 0.19 2.51
CA VAL A 127 -6.81 -0.23 3.92
C VAL A 127 -6.15 -1.61 4.07
N LEU A 128 -5.11 -1.68 4.89
CA LEU A 128 -4.37 -2.92 5.19
C LEU A 128 -5.09 -3.74 6.27
N GLU A 129 -5.54 -3.06 7.34
CA GLU A 129 -6.22 -3.67 8.50
C GLU A 129 -7.59 -3.01 8.69
N LYS A 130 -8.66 -3.75 8.35
CA LYS A 130 -10.03 -3.22 8.39
C LYS A 130 -10.51 -2.91 9.80
N ASP A 131 -10.11 -3.73 10.78
CA ASP A 131 -10.57 -3.64 12.17
C ASP A 131 -9.68 -2.77 13.06
N SER A 132 -8.68 -2.09 12.47
CA SER A 132 -7.75 -1.21 13.17
C SER A 132 -8.03 0.25 12.80
N GLU A 133 -8.19 1.13 13.80
CA GLU A 133 -8.40 2.57 13.58
C GLU A 133 -7.12 3.33 13.14
N PRO A 134 -5.92 3.05 13.69
CA PRO A 134 -4.73 3.80 13.32
C PRO A 134 -4.39 3.71 11.84
N TYR A 135 -4.02 4.83 11.25
CA TYR A 135 -3.50 4.88 9.87
C TYR A 135 -2.01 4.54 9.79
N ARG A 136 -1.32 4.47 10.94
CA ARG A 136 0.11 4.17 11.07
C ARG A 136 0.33 2.83 11.75
N HIS A 137 1.18 2.01 11.15
CA HIS A 137 1.64 0.75 11.72
C HIS A 137 3.17 0.77 11.83
N GLU A 138 3.67 0.32 12.97
CA GLU A 138 5.08 0.06 13.21
C GLU A 138 5.24 -1.41 13.59
N VAL A 139 5.88 -2.17 12.70
CA VAL A 139 6.00 -3.62 12.82
C VAL A 139 7.46 -3.96 13.09
N VAL A 140 7.73 -4.63 14.21
CA VAL A 140 9.05 -5.00 14.68
C VAL A 140 9.10 -6.47 15.11
N LEU A 141 10.30 -7.02 15.23
CA LEU A 141 10.50 -8.33 15.84
C LEU A 141 10.36 -8.21 17.36
N TYR A 142 9.43 -8.99 17.91
CA TYR A 142 9.05 -8.90 19.31
C TYR A 142 9.04 -10.26 19.99
N ASP A 143 9.69 -10.40 21.14
CA ASP A 143 9.64 -11.59 21.98
C ASP A 143 8.37 -11.56 22.86
N LYS A 144 7.44 -12.45 22.57
CA LYS A 144 6.17 -12.56 23.28
C LYS A 144 6.30 -13.03 24.73
N VAL A 145 7.37 -13.72 25.08
CA VAL A 145 7.59 -14.28 26.42
C VAL A 145 8.15 -13.22 27.35
N THR A 146 9.20 -12.51 26.90
CA THR A 146 9.84 -11.44 27.69
C THR A 146 9.14 -10.10 27.58
N ASN A 147 8.20 -9.97 26.63
CA ASN A 147 7.49 -8.74 26.31
C ASN A 147 8.41 -7.58 25.92
N CYS A 148 9.45 -7.90 25.17
CA CYS A 148 10.48 -6.94 24.73
C CYS A 148 10.69 -7.00 23.22
N GLN A 149 11.12 -5.89 22.62
CA GLN A 149 11.60 -5.89 21.25
C GLN A 149 12.88 -6.74 21.17
N PHE A 150 12.84 -7.80 20.33
CA PHE A 150 13.93 -8.73 20.17
C PHE A 150 15.10 -8.14 19.35
N TYR A 151 14.79 -7.34 18.32
CA TYR A 151 15.77 -6.80 17.39
C TYR A 151 15.34 -5.41 16.89
N ASP A 152 16.21 -4.43 16.97
CA ASP A 152 15.93 -3.02 16.70
C ASP A 152 16.34 -2.54 15.29
N LYS A 153 17.07 -3.37 14.54
CA LYS A 153 17.61 -3.01 13.22
C LYS A 153 16.74 -3.52 12.04
N LEU A 154 15.55 -4.06 12.33
CA LEU A 154 14.59 -4.46 11.31
C LEU A 154 13.20 -3.97 11.71
N ALA A 155 12.64 -3.05 10.90
CA ALA A 155 11.30 -2.54 11.14
C ALA A 155 10.60 -2.22 9.82
N TYR A 156 9.26 -2.30 9.88
CA TYR A 156 8.37 -1.95 8.77
C TYR A 156 7.39 -0.87 9.26
N TYR A 157 7.25 0.17 8.47
CA TYR A 157 6.36 1.29 8.74
C TYR A 157 5.34 1.38 7.62
N TYR A 158 4.05 1.19 7.95
CA TYR A 158 2.99 1.30 6.95
C TYR A 158 2.06 2.45 7.31
N PHE A 159 1.64 3.19 6.27
CA PHE A 159 0.77 4.35 6.39
C PHE A 159 -0.38 4.20 5.42
N GLU A 160 -1.60 4.04 5.96
CA GLU A 160 -2.83 3.85 5.22
C GLU A 160 -3.46 5.22 4.89
N LEU A 161 -3.26 5.70 3.68
CA LEU A 161 -3.78 7.00 3.24
C LEU A 161 -5.31 7.14 3.33
N PRO A 162 -6.14 6.09 3.04
CA PRO A 162 -7.58 6.21 3.19
C PRO A 162 -8.02 6.54 4.63
N LYS A 163 -7.31 6.06 5.64
CA LYS A 163 -7.60 6.31 7.05
C LYS A 163 -7.12 7.68 7.56
N PHE A 164 -6.24 8.35 6.83
CA PHE A 164 -5.81 9.70 7.16
C PHE A 164 -6.87 10.71 6.70
N THR A 165 -7.65 11.26 7.64
CA THR A 165 -8.81 12.12 7.36
C THR A 165 -8.63 13.57 7.79
N LYS A 166 -7.45 13.93 8.36
CA LYS A 166 -7.17 15.28 8.83
C LYS A 166 -7.32 16.33 7.71
N THR A 167 -8.02 17.40 8.03
CA THR A 167 -8.13 18.63 7.22
C THR A 167 -6.91 19.52 7.40
N GLU A 168 -6.79 20.58 6.61
CA GLU A 168 -5.67 21.53 6.71
C GLU A 168 -5.49 22.12 8.11
N ASP A 169 -6.59 22.42 8.78
CA ASP A 169 -6.59 23.04 10.12
C ASP A 169 -6.19 22.08 11.24
N GLU A 170 -6.18 20.77 10.96
CA GLU A 170 -5.85 19.72 11.91
C GLU A 170 -4.40 19.21 11.76
N LEU A 171 -3.61 19.81 10.86
CA LEU A 171 -2.24 19.40 10.59
C LEU A 171 -1.27 19.96 11.65
N GLU A 172 -0.99 19.19 12.67
CA GLU A 172 -0.13 19.59 13.77
C GLU A 172 1.33 19.23 13.54
N THR A 173 1.60 18.00 13.05
CA THR A 173 2.94 17.45 12.91
C THR A 173 3.46 17.57 11.49
N ILE A 174 4.78 17.50 11.32
CA ILE A 174 5.40 17.40 9.98
C ILE A 174 4.95 16.12 9.25
N GLN A 175 4.68 15.04 9.98
CA GLN A 175 4.13 13.81 9.43
C GLN A 175 2.71 14.02 8.89
N ASP A 176 1.83 14.71 9.64
CA ASP A 176 0.49 15.05 9.15
C ASP A 176 0.56 15.84 7.85
N LYS A 177 1.45 16.83 7.80
CA LYS A 177 1.68 17.67 6.61
C LYS A 177 2.13 16.85 5.40
N TRP A 178 3.03 15.88 5.61
CA TRP A 178 3.45 14.95 4.56
C TRP A 178 2.31 14.05 4.08
N MET A 179 1.57 13.45 5.03
CA MET A 179 0.40 12.61 4.69
C MET A 179 -0.63 13.39 3.89
N TYR A 180 -0.96 14.60 4.34
CA TYR A 180 -1.87 15.48 3.64
C TYR A 180 -1.38 15.84 2.23
N ALA A 181 -0.12 16.27 2.13
CA ALA A 181 0.48 16.65 0.85
C ALA A 181 0.46 15.49 -0.15
N ILE A 182 0.91 14.29 0.25
CA ILE A 182 0.91 13.12 -0.62
C ILE A 182 -0.51 12.74 -1.03
N LYS A 183 -1.45 12.69 -0.09
CA LYS A 183 -2.83 12.28 -0.34
C LYS A 183 -3.55 13.22 -1.30
N ASN A 184 -3.37 14.52 -1.14
CA ASN A 184 -4.20 15.52 -1.81
C ASN A 184 -3.52 16.23 -2.98
N LEU A 185 -2.21 16.00 -3.24
CA LEU A 185 -1.38 16.78 -4.18
C LEU A 185 -2.07 17.02 -5.52
N SER A 186 -2.61 16.00 -6.16
CA SER A 186 -3.25 16.11 -7.49
C SER A 186 -4.60 16.85 -7.49
N ALA A 187 -5.24 16.98 -6.33
CA ALA A 187 -6.51 17.68 -6.18
C ALA A 187 -6.34 19.16 -5.81
N LEU A 188 -5.13 19.58 -5.41
CA LEU A 188 -4.86 20.93 -4.98
C LEU A 188 -4.61 21.86 -6.18
N ASN A 189 -5.15 23.07 -6.11
CA ASN A 189 -4.87 24.15 -7.06
C ASN A 189 -3.66 24.99 -6.65
N ASP A 190 -3.44 25.13 -5.34
CA ASP A 190 -2.32 25.88 -4.77
C ASP A 190 -1.75 25.15 -3.55
N LYS A 191 -0.51 25.52 -3.18
CA LYS A 191 0.10 25.01 -1.96
C LYS A 191 -0.64 25.55 -0.73
N PRO A 192 -1.18 24.69 0.15
CA PRO A 192 -1.82 25.12 1.39
C PRO A 192 -0.92 26.01 2.25
N VAL A 193 -1.51 27.05 2.86
CA VAL A 193 -0.78 28.01 3.69
C VAL A 193 -0.14 27.36 4.92
N VAL A 194 -0.78 26.31 5.45
CA VAL A 194 -0.27 25.54 6.61
C VAL A 194 1.04 24.81 6.32
N LEU A 195 1.32 24.50 5.04
CA LEU A 195 2.56 23.83 4.60
C LEU A 195 3.68 24.88 4.43
N LYS A 196 4.13 25.47 5.56
CA LYS A 196 5.07 26.62 5.60
C LYS A 196 6.51 26.20 5.33
N GLU A 197 6.88 24.96 5.64
CA GLU A 197 8.25 24.48 5.53
C GLU A 197 8.76 24.54 4.09
N GLN A 198 10.03 24.91 3.94
CA GLN A 198 10.64 25.11 2.63
C GLN A 198 10.61 23.85 1.75
N VAL A 199 10.63 22.67 2.37
CA VAL A 199 10.54 21.39 1.68
C VAL A 199 9.23 21.25 0.90
N PHE A 200 8.10 21.69 1.46
CA PHE A 200 6.81 21.68 0.74
C PHE A 200 6.78 22.68 -0.39
N THR A 201 7.36 23.86 -0.22
CA THR A 201 7.48 24.82 -1.33
C THR A 201 8.25 24.22 -2.50
N ARG A 202 9.31 23.48 -2.20
CA ARG A 202 10.08 22.76 -3.22
C ARG A 202 9.29 21.58 -3.82
N LEU A 203 8.59 20.80 -2.99
CA LEU A 203 7.73 19.69 -3.42
C LEU A 203 6.70 20.18 -4.45
N PHE A 204 5.93 21.20 -4.13
CA PHE A 204 4.91 21.76 -5.01
C PHE A 204 5.49 22.33 -6.32
N ARG A 205 6.68 22.94 -6.24
CA ARG A 205 7.36 23.45 -7.43
C ARG A 205 7.76 22.34 -8.42
N ILE A 206 8.25 21.20 -7.94
CA ILE A 206 8.66 20.08 -8.80
C ILE A 206 7.47 19.23 -9.26
N ALA A 207 6.36 19.28 -8.53
CA ALA A 207 5.13 18.58 -8.83
C ALA A 207 4.27 19.29 -9.88
N GLU A 208 4.56 20.55 -10.22
CA GLU A 208 3.75 21.38 -11.12
C GLU A 208 3.89 20.93 -12.58
N ILE A 209 2.80 20.41 -13.15
CA ILE A 209 2.76 19.80 -14.49
C ILE A 209 3.11 20.80 -15.61
N ALA A 210 2.73 22.07 -15.44
CA ALA A 210 3.03 23.11 -16.42
C ALA A 210 4.54 23.31 -16.68
N LYS A 211 5.38 22.90 -15.70
CA LYS A 211 6.84 22.99 -15.79
C LYS A 211 7.52 21.79 -16.43
N PHE A 212 6.74 20.80 -16.87
CA PHE A 212 7.26 19.58 -17.46
C PHE A 212 7.57 19.79 -18.94
N SER A 213 8.65 19.16 -19.40
CA SER A 213 8.90 18.96 -20.82
C SER A 213 7.81 18.06 -21.43
N GLU A 214 7.64 18.12 -22.74
CA GLU A 214 6.66 17.26 -23.44
C GLU A 214 6.92 15.76 -23.20
N LYS A 215 8.19 15.36 -23.10
CA LYS A 215 8.58 13.98 -22.75
C LYS A 215 8.08 13.59 -21.34
N GLU A 216 8.23 14.47 -20.36
CA GLU A 216 7.77 14.25 -18.99
C GLU A 216 6.25 14.21 -18.90
N LYS A 217 5.56 15.09 -19.62
CA LYS A 217 4.08 15.07 -19.71
C LYS A 217 3.58 13.76 -20.29
N PHE A 218 4.22 13.28 -21.38
CA PHE A 218 3.87 12.01 -22.01
C PHE A 218 4.09 10.83 -21.05
N ALA A 219 5.23 10.79 -20.36
CA ALA A 219 5.53 9.76 -19.37
C ALA A 219 4.54 9.78 -18.20
N TYR A 220 4.15 10.97 -17.72
CA TYR A 220 3.15 11.12 -16.67
C TYR A 220 1.76 10.64 -17.12
N GLN A 221 1.33 10.99 -18.33
CA GLN A 221 0.06 10.53 -18.90
C GLN A 221 0.02 9.00 -19.03
N GLY A 222 1.13 8.38 -19.48
CA GLY A 222 1.25 6.92 -19.52
C GLY A 222 1.12 6.29 -18.14
N SER A 223 1.72 6.90 -17.14
CA SER A 223 1.66 6.44 -15.74
C SER A 223 0.26 6.58 -15.14
N LEU A 224 -0.46 7.68 -15.43
CA LEU A 224 -1.86 7.87 -15.05
C LEU A 224 -2.77 6.82 -15.70
N LYS A 225 -2.62 6.61 -17.01
CA LYS A 225 -3.42 5.61 -17.74
C LYS A 225 -3.26 4.24 -17.11
N LYS A 226 -2.01 3.80 -16.85
CA LYS A 226 -1.71 2.53 -16.21
C LYS A 226 -2.37 2.41 -14.82
N MET A 227 -2.35 3.48 -14.02
CA MET A 227 -3.01 3.51 -12.71
C MET A 227 -4.52 3.31 -12.85
N TRP A 228 -5.18 3.97 -13.81
CA TRP A 228 -6.63 3.84 -14.03
C TRP A 228 -7.01 2.48 -14.59
N ASP A 229 -6.24 1.97 -15.57
CA ASP A 229 -6.48 0.63 -16.14
C ASP A 229 -6.41 -0.44 -15.04
N ASN A 230 -5.41 -0.39 -14.17
CA ASN A 230 -5.30 -1.30 -13.02
C ASN A 230 -6.47 -1.16 -12.05
N SER A 231 -6.90 0.07 -11.75
CA SER A 231 -8.06 0.30 -10.87
C SER A 231 -9.36 -0.23 -11.48
N ALA A 232 -9.56 -0.05 -12.78
CA ALA A 232 -10.73 -0.57 -13.50
C ALA A 232 -10.79 -2.10 -13.52
N VAL A 233 -9.64 -2.76 -13.70
CA VAL A 233 -9.54 -4.25 -13.64
C VAL A 233 -9.90 -4.76 -12.25
N LEU A 234 -9.40 -4.11 -11.19
CA LEU A 234 -9.70 -4.49 -9.80
C LEU A 234 -11.18 -4.27 -9.46
N GLU A 235 -11.75 -3.14 -9.86
CA GLU A 235 -13.17 -2.84 -9.65
C GLU A 235 -14.07 -3.85 -10.36
N LYS A 236 -13.72 -4.19 -11.60
CA LYS A 236 -14.44 -5.23 -12.36
C LYS A 236 -14.37 -6.58 -11.65
N SER A 237 -13.17 -7.03 -11.28
CA SER A 237 -12.97 -8.31 -10.58
C SER A 237 -13.75 -8.38 -9.26
N TYR A 238 -13.78 -7.27 -8.51
CA TYR A 238 -14.57 -7.17 -7.27
C TYR A 238 -16.08 -7.28 -7.55
N THR A 239 -16.55 -6.59 -8.61
CA THR A 239 -17.96 -6.57 -8.98
C THR A 239 -18.42 -7.93 -9.48
N ASP A 240 -17.61 -8.58 -10.33
CA ASP A 240 -17.89 -9.92 -10.86
C ASP A 240 -17.93 -10.93 -9.69
N GLY A 241 -16.91 -10.98 -8.84
CA GLY A 241 -16.88 -11.87 -7.69
C GLY A 241 -18.02 -11.65 -6.69
N ARG A 242 -18.46 -10.39 -6.49
CA ARG A 242 -19.63 -10.08 -5.66
C ARG A 242 -20.92 -10.61 -6.27
N ASN A 243 -21.08 -10.49 -7.60
CA ASN A 243 -22.28 -10.96 -8.31
C ASN A 243 -22.33 -12.49 -8.28
N ASP A 244 -21.19 -13.15 -8.53
CA ASP A 244 -21.09 -14.61 -8.49
C ASP A 244 -21.38 -15.13 -7.08
N GLY A 245 -20.75 -14.60 -6.04
CA GLY A 245 -21.01 -14.99 -4.67
C GLY A 245 -22.46 -14.75 -4.22
N LYS A 246 -23.13 -13.67 -4.73
CA LYS A 246 -24.54 -13.44 -4.49
C LYS A 246 -25.44 -14.47 -5.19
N ALA A 247 -25.05 -14.89 -6.39
CA ALA A 247 -25.78 -15.92 -7.15
C ALA A 247 -25.62 -17.29 -6.47
N GLU A 248 -24.40 -17.65 -6.09
CA GLU A 248 -24.10 -18.89 -5.36
C GLU A 248 -24.84 -18.94 -4.01
N GLY A 249 -24.71 -17.92 -3.17
CA GLY A 249 -25.39 -17.86 -1.88
C GLY A 249 -26.92 -17.92 -1.98
N LYS A 250 -27.51 -17.40 -3.08
CA LYS A 250 -28.95 -17.55 -3.33
C LYS A 250 -29.34 -18.98 -3.66
N VAL A 251 -28.49 -19.72 -4.37
CA VAL A 251 -28.72 -21.14 -4.70
C VAL A 251 -28.54 -21.98 -3.43
N GLU A 252 -27.46 -21.77 -2.70
CA GLU A 252 -27.20 -22.47 -1.43
C GLU A 252 -28.32 -22.25 -0.41
N GLY A 253 -28.71 -20.98 -0.17
CA GLY A 253 -29.78 -20.67 0.77
C GLY A 253 -31.13 -21.32 0.38
N LYS A 254 -31.46 -21.36 -0.92
CA LYS A 254 -32.68 -22.09 -1.38
C LYS A 254 -32.58 -23.60 -1.15
N THR A 255 -31.40 -24.17 -1.29
CA THR A 255 -31.17 -25.60 -1.07
C THR A 255 -31.28 -25.93 0.42
N GLU A 256 -30.67 -25.13 1.28
CA GLU A 256 -30.75 -25.26 2.74
C GLU A 256 -32.20 -25.10 3.24
N GLU A 257 -32.93 -24.09 2.73
CA GLU A 257 -34.35 -23.88 3.04
C GLU A 257 -35.20 -25.10 2.67
N ARG A 258 -35.02 -25.66 1.45
CA ARG A 258 -35.72 -26.86 1.02
C ARG A 258 -35.42 -28.06 1.92
N LEU A 259 -34.15 -28.25 2.27
CA LEU A 259 -33.74 -29.31 3.19
C LEU A 259 -34.38 -29.15 4.59
N SER A 260 -34.38 -27.93 5.09
CA SER A 260 -35.02 -27.63 6.41
C SER A 260 -36.52 -27.89 6.36
N ILE A 261 -37.22 -27.44 5.30
CA ILE A 261 -38.65 -27.71 5.13
C ILE A 261 -38.92 -29.21 5.04
N ALA A 262 -38.12 -29.97 4.23
CA ALA A 262 -38.32 -31.43 4.09
C ALA A 262 -38.14 -32.15 5.45
N LYS A 263 -37.11 -31.78 6.24
CA LYS A 263 -36.93 -32.36 7.59
C LYS A 263 -38.10 -32.07 8.51
N ASN A 264 -38.56 -30.84 8.56
CA ASN A 264 -39.70 -30.44 9.40
C ASN A 264 -40.97 -31.17 8.98
N LEU A 265 -41.23 -31.31 7.68
CA LEU A 265 -42.38 -32.06 7.17
C LEU A 265 -42.33 -33.57 7.51
N LYS A 266 -41.13 -34.15 7.50
CA LYS A 266 -40.88 -35.53 7.92
C LYS A 266 -41.18 -35.73 9.43
N GLU A 267 -40.71 -34.80 10.27
CA GLU A 267 -40.91 -34.85 11.72
C GLU A 267 -42.39 -34.79 12.11
N ILE A 268 -43.21 -34.04 11.37
CA ILE A 268 -44.66 -33.96 11.58
C ILE A 268 -45.43 -35.06 10.88
N GLY A 269 -44.73 -36.05 10.28
CA GLY A 269 -45.38 -37.29 9.75
C GLY A 269 -45.95 -37.15 8.36
N ILE A 270 -45.55 -36.16 7.55
CA ILE A 270 -45.99 -36.03 6.15
C ILE A 270 -45.33 -37.12 5.28
N SER A 271 -46.12 -37.65 4.32
CA SER A 271 -45.64 -38.73 3.45
C SER A 271 -44.45 -38.30 2.57
N PRO A 272 -43.47 -39.19 2.28
CA PRO A 272 -42.33 -38.87 1.38
C PRO A 272 -42.78 -38.37 0.00
N LYS A 273 -43.92 -38.83 -0.50
CA LYS A 273 -44.49 -38.38 -1.78
C LYS A 273 -44.94 -36.91 -1.74
N ASP A 274 -45.49 -36.47 -0.62
CA ASP A 274 -45.96 -35.11 -0.47
C ASP A 274 -44.80 -34.16 -0.12
N ILE A 275 -43.81 -34.65 0.61
CA ILE A 275 -42.53 -33.93 0.85
C ILE A 275 -41.81 -33.66 -0.49
N PHE A 276 -41.75 -34.68 -1.37
CA PHE A 276 -41.18 -34.52 -2.71
C PHE A 276 -41.94 -33.47 -3.53
N LYS A 277 -43.29 -33.48 -3.49
CA LYS A 277 -44.09 -32.47 -4.20
C LYS A 277 -43.83 -31.04 -3.68
N ALA A 278 -43.64 -30.89 -2.38
CA ALA A 278 -43.42 -29.58 -1.74
C ALA A 278 -42.02 -29.05 -1.94
N THR A 279 -41.00 -29.90 -1.89
CA THR A 279 -39.59 -29.49 -1.82
C THR A 279 -38.75 -29.89 -3.05
N GLY A 280 -39.23 -30.91 -3.83
CA GLY A 280 -38.49 -31.53 -4.92
C GLY A 280 -37.40 -32.51 -4.47
N LEU A 281 -37.27 -32.77 -3.13
CA LEU A 281 -36.27 -33.67 -2.56
C LEU A 281 -36.82 -35.07 -2.40
N LYS A 282 -36.03 -36.08 -2.78
CA LYS A 282 -36.35 -37.48 -2.61
C LYS A 282 -36.05 -37.97 -1.22
N GLU A 283 -36.68 -39.07 -0.82
CA GLU A 283 -36.38 -39.76 0.44
C GLU A 283 -34.90 -40.19 0.46
N GLY A 284 -34.18 -39.80 1.48
CA GLY A 284 -32.71 -39.97 1.59
C GLY A 284 -31.87 -38.71 1.25
N GLU A 285 -32.49 -37.66 0.72
CA GLU A 285 -31.82 -36.37 0.48
C GLU A 285 -32.05 -35.39 1.64
N TYR A 286 -32.89 -35.77 2.66
CA TYR A 286 -33.19 -34.96 3.85
C TYR A 286 -33.24 -35.79 5.14
#